data_202d26888a5d6883e3b2e01533ef6481
#
_entry.id   202d26888a5d6883e3b2e01533ef6481
#
_cell.length_a   1.000
_cell.length_b   1.000
_cell.length_c   1.000
_cell.angle_alpha   90.00
_cell.angle_beta   90.00
_cell.angle_gamma   90.00
#
_symmetry.space_group_name_H-M   'P 1'
#
loop_
_entity.id
_entity.type
_entity.pdbx_description
1 polymer ?
#
loop_
_entity_poly.entity_id
_entity_poly.type
_entity_poly.pdbx_seq_one_letter_code
_entity_poly.pdbx_strand_id
1 'polypeptide(L)'
;MLPVLSLDGILHLKVVENAITGKDFRHFVEGLLPRMNEYPLPNSVLVIDNVSIHKVAGVCEMVEERGARLLYLPAYSPDFNPIKLAFSTIKTWLRTNRDRMNWELESEHGSAFNILWEAVHLVTAEQAKGWYKHCGYDIPFNK
;
A
#
# COMPACT_ATOMS: atom_id res chain seq x y z
N MET A 1 2.22 9.33 -1.92
CA MET A 1 1.18 8.28 -1.89
C MET A 1 1.69 7.08 -1.11
N LEU A 2 0.93 6.63 -0.13
CA LEU A 2 1.21 5.45 0.70
C LEU A 2 0.07 4.43 0.53
N PRO A 3 0.16 3.49 -0.42
CA PRO A 3 -0.80 2.41 -0.54
C PRO A 3 -0.42 1.22 0.34
N VAL A 4 -1.42 0.47 0.78
CA VAL A 4 -1.26 -0.85 1.39
C VAL A 4 -1.87 -1.88 0.48
N LEU A 5 -1.06 -2.83 0.03
CA LEU A 5 -1.49 -3.94 -0.80
C LEU A 5 -1.84 -5.15 0.06
N SER A 6 -3.00 -5.74 -0.23
CA SER A 6 -3.43 -7.04 0.32
C SER A 6 -3.68 -8.01 -0.82
N LEU A 7 -4.02 -9.25 -0.49
CA LEU A 7 -4.44 -10.25 -1.49
C LEU A 7 -5.76 -9.87 -2.18
N ASP A 8 -6.51 -8.95 -1.61
CA ASP A 8 -7.79 -8.47 -2.16
C ASP A 8 -7.64 -7.19 -2.99
N GLY A 9 -6.43 -6.67 -3.14
CA GLY A 9 -6.12 -5.41 -3.80
C GLY A 9 -5.61 -4.35 -2.82
N ILE A 10 -5.91 -3.08 -3.07
CA ILE A 10 -5.49 -1.98 -2.19
C ILE A 10 -6.42 -1.91 -0.97
N LEU A 11 -5.85 -2.17 0.19
CA LEU A 11 -6.57 -2.18 1.46
C LEU A 11 -6.73 -0.78 2.06
N HIS A 12 -5.72 0.06 1.91
CA HIS A 12 -5.67 1.41 2.46
C HIS A 12 -4.79 2.31 1.61
N LEU A 13 -5.11 3.60 1.57
CA LEU A 13 -4.36 4.60 0.81
C LEU A 13 -4.31 5.92 1.57
N LYS A 14 -3.13 6.51 1.66
CA LYS A 14 -2.95 7.90 2.07
C LYS A 14 -2.20 8.67 0.98
N VAL A 15 -2.75 9.81 0.59
CA VAL A 15 -2.10 10.75 -0.32
C VAL A 15 -1.56 11.92 0.47
N VAL A 16 -0.29 12.24 0.28
CA VAL A 16 0.42 13.35 0.93
C VAL A 16 1.07 14.19 -0.16
N GLU A 17 0.88 15.50 -0.12
CA GLU A 17 1.42 16.41 -1.13
C GLU A 17 2.93 16.64 -0.99
N ASN A 18 3.43 16.58 0.22
CA ASN A 18 4.84 16.80 0.55
C ASN A 18 5.58 15.50 0.88
N ALA A 19 6.85 15.62 1.21
CA ALA A 19 7.63 14.49 1.70
C ALA A 19 7.00 13.89 2.97
N ILE A 20 6.94 12.58 3.02
CA ILE A 20 6.32 11.85 4.14
C ILE A 20 7.23 11.91 5.35
N THR A 21 6.71 12.41 6.46
CA THR A 21 7.40 12.43 7.75
C THR A 21 7.09 11.18 8.58
N GLY A 22 7.86 10.96 9.65
CA GLY A 22 7.57 9.89 10.61
C GLY A 22 6.19 10.02 11.26
N LYS A 23 5.75 11.25 11.51
CA LYS A 23 4.40 11.54 12.03
C LYS A 23 3.30 11.17 11.02
N ASP A 24 3.52 11.47 9.75
CA ASP A 24 2.59 11.09 8.68
C ASP A 24 2.48 9.58 8.57
N PHE A 25 3.60 8.89 8.67
CA PHE A 25 3.63 7.43 8.62
C PHE A 25 2.89 6.80 9.82
N ARG A 26 3.11 7.31 11.03
CA ARG A 26 2.38 6.86 12.21
C ARG A 26 0.88 7.06 12.06
N HIS A 27 0.46 8.24 11.63
CA HIS A 27 -0.95 8.54 11.36
C HIS A 27 -1.56 7.64 10.28
N PHE A 28 -0.77 7.32 9.26
CA PHE A 28 -1.17 6.37 8.23
C PHE A 28 -1.43 4.97 8.80
N VAL A 29 -0.55 4.48 9.68
CA VAL A 29 -0.74 3.18 10.35
C VAL A 29 -1.96 3.20 11.25
N GLU A 30 -2.20 4.27 11.99
CA GLU A 30 -3.41 4.46 12.79
C GLU A 30 -4.69 4.30 11.96
N GLY A 31 -4.72 4.85 10.75
CA GLY A 31 -5.84 4.70 9.81
C GLY A 31 -5.96 3.31 9.19
N LEU A 32 -4.86 2.58 9.10
CA LEU A 32 -4.84 1.21 8.57
C LEU A 32 -5.36 0.17 9.57
N LEU A 33 -5.03 0.32 10.85
CA LEU A 33 -5.29 -0.69 11.88
C LEU A 33 -6.75 -1.17 11.96
N PRO A 34 -7.78 -0.31 11.82
CA PRO A 34 -9.18 -0.76 11.80
C PRO A 34 -9.51 -1.72 10.65
N ARG A 35 -8.69 -1.75 9.62
CA ARG A 35 -8.84 -2.63 8.44
C ARG A 35 -8.05 -3.93 8.54
N MET A 36 -7.22 -4.04 9.56
CA MET A 36 -6.44 -5.24 9.86
C MET A 36 -7.16 -6.12 10.87
N ASN A 37 -6.85 -7.41 10.81
CA ASN A 37 -7.35 -8.42 11.75
C ASN A 37 -6.28 -8.83 12.75
N GLU A 38 -6.69 -9.54 13.78
CA GLU A 38 -5.78 -10.19 14.70
C GLU A 38 -5.07 -11.37 14.04
N TYR A 39 -3.79 -11.54 14.35
CA TYR A 39 -3.02 -12.69 13.87
C TYR A 39 -3.59 -14.01 14.48
N PRO A 40 -3.73 -15.08 13.73
CA PRO A 40 -3.29 -15.33 12.35
C PRO A 40 -4.38 -15.18 11.26
N LEU A 41 -5.38 -14.39 11.48
CA LEU A 41 -6.45 -14.15 10.50
C LEU A 41 -5.92 -13.46 9.24
N PRO A 42 -6.68 -13.44 8.12
CA PRO A 42 -6.29 -12.69 6.92
C PRO A 42 -6.04 -11.21 7.23
N ASN A 43 -5.08 -10.59 6.52
CA ASN A 43 -4.69 -9.18 6.71
C ASN A 43 -4.25 -8.86 8.15
N SER A 44 -3.45 -9.72 8.74
CA SER A 44 -2.99 -9.59 10.13
C SER A 44 -1.49 -9.34 10.27
N VAL A 45 -0.73 -9.34 9.17
CA VAL A 45 0.71 -9.05 9.16
C VAL A 45 0.98 -7.86 8.26
N LEU A 46 1.50 -6.79 8.84
CA LEU A 46 1.98 -5.63 8.11
C LEU A 46 3.44 -5.81 7.74
N VAL A 47 3.70 -5.96 6.44
CA VAL A 47 5.06 -6.10 5.89
C VAL A 47 5.48 -4.76 5.31
N ILE A 48 6.61 -4.22 5.73
CA ILE A 48 7.14 -2.95 5.28
C ILE A 48 8.63 -3.02 4.95
N ASP A 49 9.06 -2.12 4.05
CA ASP A 49 10.46 -1.95 3.70
C ASP A 49 11.30 -1.54 4.91
N ASN A 50 12.55 -1.97 4.92
CA ASN A 50 13.51 -1.61 5.96
C ASN A 50 14.13 -0.22 5.71
N VAL A 51 13.30 0.83 5.69
CA VAL A 51 13.73 2.23 5.60
C VAL A 51 13.48 2.95 6.93
N SER A 52 14.33 3.92 7.24
CA SER A 52 14.33 4.60 8.54
C SER A 52 13.00 5.26 8.91
N ILE A 53 12.29 5.84 7.93
CA ILE A 53 10.99 6.48 8.14
C ILE A 53 9.91 5.49 8.61
N HIS A 54 10.04 4.22 8.26
CA HIS A 54 9.12 3.16 8.68
C HIS A 54 9.39 2.64 10.10
N LYS A 55 10.53 3.00 10.69
CA LYS A 55 10.93 2.63 12.05
C LYS A 55 10.57 3.71 13.08
N VAL A 56 9.40 4.30 12.94
CA VAL A 56 8.92 5.33 13.86
C VAL A 56 8.54 4.73 15.20
N ALA A 57 8.96 5.38 16.27
CA ALA A 57 8.62 4.98 17.64
C ALA A 57 7.10 4.88 17.83
N GLY A 58 6.65 3.82 18.47
CA GLY A 58 5.26 3.55 18.78
C GLY A 58 4.47 2.81 17.68
N VAL A 59 5.00 2.68 16.47
CA VAL A 59 4.29 1.97 15.39
C VAL A 59 4.21 0.47 15.67
N CYS A 60 5.29 -0.15 16.11
CA CYS A 60 5.30 -1.57 16.46
C CYS A 60 4.32 -1.88 17.58
N GLU A 61 4.33 -1.08 18.62
CA GLU A 61 3.43 -1.21 19.79
C GLU A 61 1.95 -1.06 19.36
N MET A 62 1.62 -0.09 18.52
CA MET A 62 0.26 0.07 18.00
C MET A 62 -0.23 -1.15 17.23
N VAL A 63 0.62 -1.71 16.38
CA VAL A 63 0.28 -2.90 15.58
C VAL A 63 0.06 -4.10 16.49
N GLU A 64 0.94 -4.30 17.46
CA GLU A 64 0.85 -5.40 18.43
C GLU A 64 -0.37 -5.28 19.34
N GLU A 65 -0.71 -4.07 19.81
CA GLU A 65 -1.90 -3.81 20.60
C GLU A 65 -3.20 -4.14 19.87
N ARG A 66 -3.19 -3.99 18.54
CA ARG A 66 -4.31 -4.42 17.68
C ARG A 66 -4.41 -5.94 17.54
N GLY A 67 -3.41 -6.69 17.97
CA GLY A 67 -3.31 -8.14 17.79
C GLY A 67 -2.69 -8.54 16.45
N ALA A 68 -2.29 -7.59 15.62
CA ALA A 68 -1.61 -7.80 14.35
C ALA A 68 -0.08 -7.93 14.58
N ARG A 69 0.65 -8.26 13.52
CA ARG A 69 2.11 -8.36 13.55
C ARG A 69 2.75 -7.41 12.55
N LEU A 70 3.91 -6.91 12.91
CA LEU A 70 4.76 -6.07 12.07
C LEU A 70 6.01 -6.85 11.66
N LEU A 71 6.31 -6.86 10.37
CA LEU A 71 7.49 -7.50 9.80
C LEU A 71 8.22 -6.52 8.88
N TYR A 72 9.50 -6.28 9.17
CA TYR A 72 10.37 -5.54 8.26
C TYR A 72 11.03 -6.49 7.26
N LEU A 73 11.02 -6.12 5.97
CA LEU A 73 11.77 -6.85 4.97
C LEU A 73 13.27 -6.68 5.20
N PRO A 74 14.09 -7.69 4.85
CA PRO A 74 15.55 -7.54 4.89
C PRO A 74 16.02 -6.35 4.07
N ALA A 75 17.11 -5.72 4.49
CA ALA A 75 17.73 -4.64 3.73
C ALA A 75 18.10 -5.12 2.31
N TYR A 76 17.96 -4.23 1.32
CA TYR A 76 18.29 -4.52 -0.09
C TYR A 76 17.56 -5.72 -0.71
N SER A 77 16.31 -5.97 -0.28
CA SER A 77 15.50 -7.09 -0.76
C SER A 77 14.20 -6.61 -1.45
N PRO A 78 14.27 -5.78 -2.52
CA PRO A 78 13.09 -5.27 -3.21
C PRO A 78 12.23 -6.36 -3.86
N ASP A 79 12.83 -7.50 -4.19
CA ASP A 79 12.16 -8.64 -4.84
C ASP A 79 11.13 -9.32 -3.95
N PHE A 80 11.18 -9.09 -2.65
CA PHE A 80 10.20 -9.60 -1.68
C PHE A 80 9.02 -8.66 -1.45
N ASN A 81 8.99 -7.52 -2.10
CA ASN A 81 7.94 -6.53 -1.89
C ASN A 81 7.00 -6.40 -3.09
N PRO A 82 5.83 -7.05 -3.07
CA PRO A 82 4.88 -7.03 -4.19
C PRO A 82 4.32 -5.65 -4.50
N ILE A 83 4.36 -4.71 -3.57
CA ILE A 83 3.86 -3.34 -3.79
C ILE A 83 4.63 -2.61 -4.89
N LYS A 84 5.87 -2.97 -5.15
CA LYS A 84 6.66 -2.39 -6.25
C LYS A 84 6.06 -2.71 -7.62
N LEU A 85 5.47 -3.89 -7.77
CA LEU A 85 4.73 -4.28 -8.97
C LEU A 85 3.42 -3.50 -9.09
N ALA A 86 2.74 -3.28 -7.98
CA ALA A 86 1.56 -2.41 -7.94
C ALA A 86 1.89 -0.98 -8.36
N PHE A 87 2.98 -0.40 -7.86
CA PHE A 87 3.45 0.93 -8.26
C PHE A 87 3.76 0.99 -9.77
N SER A 88 4.42 -0.03 -10.31
CA SER A 88 4.72 -0.10 -11.74
C SER A 88 3.45 -0.08 -12.59
N THR A 89 2.44 -0.84 -12.22
CA THR A 89 1.13 -0.87 -12.89
C THR A 89 0.42 0.48 -12.80
N ILE A 90 0.39 1.09 -11.63
CA ILE A 90 -0.21 2.42 -11.41
C ILE A 90 0.49 3.47 -12.27
N LYS A 91 1.83 3.50 -12.28
CA LYS A 91 2.61 4.43 -13.10
C LYS A 91 2.34 4.26 -14.59
N THR A 92 2.23 3.04 -15.07
CA THR A 92 1.89 2.75 -16.47
C THR A 92 0.52 3.28 -16.83
N TRP A 93 -0.48 3.07 -15.98
CA TRP A 93 -1.81 3.62 -16.18
C TRP A 93 -1.81 5.15 -16.22
N LEU A 94 -1.10 5.79 -15.30
CA LEU A 94 -0.97 7.24 -15.26
C LEU A 94 -0.33 7.80 -16.54
N ARG A 95 0.71 7.15 -17.08
CA ARG A 95 1.33 7.56 -18.34
C ARG A 95 0.37 7.44 -19.51
N THR A 96 -0.37 6.35 -19.59
CA THR A 96 -1.33 6.08 -20.68
C THR A 96 -2.50 7.06 -20.65
N ASN A 97 -2.89 7.53 -19.49
CA ASN A 97 -4.02 8.47 -19.29
C ASN A 97 -3.58 9.92 -19.05
N ARG A 98 -2.38 10.29 -19.45
CA ARG A 98 -1.76 11.58 -19.16
C ARG A 98 -2.60 12.78 -19.61
N ASP A 99 -3.15 12.71 -20.83
CA ASP A 99 -3.93 13.82 -21.42
C ASP A 99 -5.23 14.02 -20.66
N ARG A 100 -5.92 12.93 -20.28
CA ARG A 100 -7.10 12.96 -19.44
C ARG A 100 -6.79 13.55 -18.06
N MET A 101 -5.66 13.16 -17.47
CA MET A 101 -5.20 13.68 -16.18
C MET A 101 -4.96 15.18 -16.22
N ASN A 102 -4.26 15.68 -17.24
CA ASN A 102 -4.00 17.11 -17.41
C ASN A 102 -5.30 17.88 -17.53
N TRP A 103 -6.24 17.40 -18.35
CA TRP A 103 -7.57 18.00 -18.49
C TRP A 103 -8.33 18.04 -17.15
N GLU A 104 -8.26 16.95 -16.38
CA GLU A 104 -8.94 16.86 -15.08
C GLU A 104 -8.31 17.80 -14.03
N LEU A 105 -6.96 17.92 -14.02
CA LEU A 105 -6.25 18.83 -13.13
C LEU A 105 -6.50 20.32 -13.45
N GLU A 106 -6.72 20.65 -14.72
CA GLU A 106 -7.04 21.99 -15.19
C GLU A 106 -8.51 22.36 -14.97
N SER A 107 -9.38 21.38 -14.69
CA SER A 107 -10.78 21.62 -14.42
C SER A 107 -11.00 22.28 -13.05
N GLU A 108 -12.07 23.07 -12.92
CA GLU A 108 -12.41 23.83 -11.71
C GLU A 108 -12.58 22.98 -10.44
N HIS A 109 -12.88 21.69 -10.61
CA HIS A 109 -13.07 20.71 -9.55
C HIS A 109 -12.07 19.54 -9.62
N GLY A 110 -11.04 19.66 -10.44
CA GLY A 110 -10.04 18.61 -10.62
C GLY A 110 -9.18 18.41 -9.38
N SER A 111 -8.90 17.15 -9.06
CA SER A 111 -8.11 16.77 -7.91
C SER A 111 -7.14 15.65 -8.26
N ALA A 112 -5.87 15.86 -7.96
CA ALA A 112 -4.85 14.82 -8.06
C ALA A 112 -5.21 13.60 -7.21
N PHE A 113 -5.86 13.81 -6.08
CA PHE A 113 -6.36 12.73 -5.22
C PHE A 113 -7.34 11.80 -5.96
N ASN A 114 -8.30 12.37 -6.67
CA ASN A 114 -9.30 11.58 -7.41
C ASN A 114 -8.65 10.70 -8.49
N ILE A 115 -7.68 11.25 -9.20
CA ILE A 115 -6.92 10.51 -10.23
C ILE A 115 -6.14 9.36 -9.62
N LEU A 116 -5.42 9.61 -8.53
CA LEU A 116 -4.66 8.59 -7.82
C LEU A 116 -5.57 7.53 -7.20
N TRP A 117 -6.70 7.95 -6.65
CA TRP A 117 -7.72 7.05 -6.12
C TRP A 117 -8.27 6.11 -7.19
N GLU A 118 -8.61 6.63 -8.37
CA GLU A 118 -9.03 5.82 -9.51
C GLU A 118 -7.93 4.83 -9.92
N ALA A 119 -6.70 5.30 -10.06
CA ALA A 119 -5.56 4.48 -10.46
C ALA A 119 -5.31 3.29 -9.51
N VAL A 120 -5.38 3.51 -8.20
CA VAL A 120 -5.14 2.44 -7.21
C VAL A 120 -6.31 1.45 -7.14
N HIS A 121 -7.54 1.89 -7.40
CA HIS A 121 -8.70 1.00 -7.42
C HIS A 121 -8.79 0.11 -8.66
N LEU A 122 -7.95 0.35 -9.67
CA LEU A 122 -7.79 -0.55 -10.81
C LEU A 122 -6.98 -1.80 -10.48
N VAL A 123 -6.30 -1.82 -9.35
CA VAL A 123 -5.59 -3.01 -8.86
C VAL A 123 -6.60 -4.05 -8.41
N THR A 124 -6.66 -5.16 -9.16
CA THR A 124 -7.57 -6.26 -8.87
C THR A 124 -6.98 -7.25 -7.85
N ALA A 125 -7.84 -8.03 -7.19
CA ALA A 125 -7.42 -9.11 -6.32
C ALA A 125 -6.58 -10.16 -7.06
N GLU A 126 -6.91 -10.46 -8.30
CA GLU A 126 -6.17 -11.40 -9.15
C GLU A 126 -4.74 -10.89 -9.42
N GLN A 127 -4.59 -9.63 -9.77
CA GLN A 127 -3.28 -9.00 -9.94
C GLN A 127 -2.46 -9.04 -8.63
N ALA A 128 -3.07 -8.66 -7.52
CA ALA A 128 -2.42 -8.68 -6.22
C ALA A 128 -1.90 -10.08 -5.85
N LYS A 129 -2.73 -11.10 -5.99
CA LYS A 129 -2.33 -12.50 -5.77
C LYS A 129 -1.16 -12.93 -6.67
N GLY A 130 -1.19 -12.54 -7.93
CA GLY A 130 -0.11 -12.80 -8.88
C GLY A 130 1.21 -12.17 -8.45
N TRP A 131 1.18 -10.94 -7.97
CA TRP A 131 2.37 -10.23 -7.49
C TRP A 131 2.94 -10.83 -6.21
N TYR A 132 2.09 -11.21 -5.25
CA TYR A 132 2.54 -11.93 -4.05
C TYR A 132 3.21 -13.25 -4.41
N LYS A 133 2.60 -14.03 -5.30
CA LYS A 133 3.17 -15.28 -5.78
C LYS A 133 4.52 -15.07 -6.50
N HIS A 134 4.61 -14.05 -7.34
CA HIS A 134 5.84 -13.69 -8.03
C HIS A 134 6.97 -13.34 -7.05
N CYS A 135 6.65 -12.70 -5.94
CA CYS A 135 7.60 -12.36 -4.87
C CYS A 135 7.91 -13.53 -3.92
N GLY A 136 7.39 -14.72 -4.18
CA GLY A 136 7.71 -15.93 -3.41
C GLY A 136 6.80 -16.21 -2.22
N TYR A 137 5.68 -15.50 -2.08
CA TYR A 137 4.70 -15.78 -1.02
C TYR A 137 3.80 -16.95 -1.41
N ASP A 138 3.62 -17.86 -0.46
CA ASP A 138 2.61 -18.91 -0.59
C ASP A 138 1.22 -18.32 -0.40
N ILE A 139 0.37 -18.53 -1.39
CA ILE A 139 -1.01 -18.06 -1.36
C ILE A 139 -1.91 -19.28 -1.18
N PRO A 140 -2.71 -19.32 -0.11
CA PRO A 140 -3.66 -20.40 0.06
C PRO A 140 -4.65 -20.38 -1.10
N PHE A 141 -4.76 -21.51 -1.78
CA PHE A 141 -5.80 -21.70 -2.78
C PHE A 141 -7.15 -21.67 -2.05
N ASN A 142 -7.97 -20.72 -2.39
CA ASN A 142 -9.38 -20.79 -2.01
C ASN A 142 -9.97 -22.03 -2.69
N LYS A 143 -10.27 -22.98 -1.89
CA LYS A 143 -11.06 -24.14 -2.34
C LYS A 143 -12.50 -23.70 -2.61
#